data_0fb77d4c8cad75f18f3ec0767cb073e1
#
_entry.id   0fb77d4c8cad75f18f3ec0767cb073e1
#
_cell.length_a   1.000
_cell.length_b   1.000
_cell.length_c   1.000
_cell.angle_alpha   90.00
_cell.angle_beta   90.00
_cell.angle_gamma   90.00
#
_symmetry.space_group_name_H-M   'P 1'
#
loop_
_entity.id
_entity.type
_entity.pdbx_description
1 polymer ?
#
loop_
_entity_poly.entity_id
_entity_poly.type
_entity_poly.pdbx_seq_one_letter_code
_entity_poly.pdbx_strand_id
1 'polypeptide(L)'
;MPTTLDKSPQGIKERKPKNLGITIGRINRLQIARLSPHGAYLTLESSARETLESKVCKGLDSSAYQRLDSTKSPKLKATTPALYEVLLPKKFCPAQAKIGDKVLAFVYTDSLDRPVATTQMPLAQCGEVAVLRVVGQTGNGVFLDLGLDKDIFMPSKTPAKYPLDSRVAVYITLDKSSRLIAKKDIQSHLLPYRARGYARGKKVSILPFSVSDLGVSVVVDSRYYGLVYLPQSVRDKQKSPESTLAAMGLGLGLESSAFIHNVRKDGKLELVLHKRDRADESAAKLLQVLRDNGGKLAVHYDSSPEIILSLLGMSKKALKRALSDLLARKLIILNPQVGIELV
;
A
#
# COMPACT_ATOMS: atom_id res chain seq x y z
N MET A 1 9.74 39.15 -30.01
CA MET A 1 8.76 38.38 -29.23
C MET A 1 8.71 36.97 -29.75
N PRO A 2 9.29 35.96 -29.15
CA PRO A 2 8.92 34.56 -29.40
C PRO A 2 8.21 33.97 -28.19
N THR A 3 7.06 33.43 -28.45
CA THR A 3 6.14 32.69 -27.58
C THR A 3 6.81 31.43 -27.01
N THR A 4 6.83 31.31 -25.68
CA THR A 4 7.26 30.13 -24.97
C THR A 4 6.18 29.06 -25.06
N LEU A 5 6.50 27.96 -25.74
CA LEU A 5 5.71 26.73 -25.77
C LEU A 5 5.76 26.03 -24.39
N ASP A 6 4.60 25.94 -23.80
CA ASP A 6 4.28 25.11 -22.62
C ASP A 6 4.50 23.61 -22.95
N LYS A 7 5.56 23.01 -22.39
CA LYS A 7 5.79 21.57 -22.43
C LYS A 7 5.18 20.92 -21.20
N SER A 8 3.93 20.50 -21.32
CA SER A 8 3.30 19.57 -20.39
C SER A 8 4.17 18.32 -20.21
N PRO A 9 4.39 17.81 -18.98
CA PRO A 9 5.17 16.61 -18.78
C PRO A 9 4.40 15.39 -19.31
N GLN A 10 4.96 14.75 -20.33
CA GLN A 10 4.45 13.50 -20.88
C GLN A 10 4.38 12.44 -19.78
N GLY A 11 3.17 11.95 -19.52
CA GLY A 11 2.89 10.91 -18.53
C GLY A 11 3.70 9.66 -18.83
N ILE A 12 4.34 9.14 -17.79
CA ILE A 12 4.97 7.80 -17.77
C ILE A 12 3.86 6.80 -18.06
N LYS A 13 3.87 6.22 -19.27
CA LYS A 13 2.96 5.13 -19.65
C LYS A 13 3.24 3.95 -18.71
N GLU A 14 2.34 3.72 -17.78
CA GLU A 14 2.32 2.47 -17.02
C GLU A 14 2.27 1.30 -18.00
N ARG A 15 3.32 0.49 -18.03
CA ARG A 15 3.28 -0.80 -18.72
C ARG A 15 2.36 -1.69 -17.92
N LYS A 16 1.06 -1.70 -18.25
CA LYS A 16 0.13 -2.73 -17.75
C LYS A 16 0.73 -4.09 -18.10
N PRO A 17 0.76 -5.04 -17.15
CA PRO A 17 1.21 -6.38 -17.47
C PRO A 17 0.34 -6.94 -18.60
N LYS A 18 0.96 -7.51 -19.61
CA LYS A 18 0.28 -8.16 -20.74
C LYS A 18 -0.32 -9.50 -20.27
N ASN A 19 -1.36 -9.47 -19.45
CA ASN A 19 -2.12 -10.67 -19.14
C ASN A 19 -3.12 -10.90 -20.27
N LEU A 20 -2.82 -11.87 -21.09
CA LEU A 20 -3.62 -12.28 -22.25
C LEU A 20 -4.78 -13.23 -21.88
N GLY A 21 -5.24 -13.29 -20.62
CA GLY A 21 -6.26 -14.21 -20.18
C GLY A 21 -6.89 -13.80 -18.84
N ILE A 22 -7.78 -14.65 -18.32
CA ILE A 22 -8.39 -14.54 -17.00
C ILE A 22 -7.29 -14.65 -15.95
N THR A 23 -7.24 -13.70 -15.02
CA THR A 23 -6.19 -13.63 -14.00
C THR A 23 -6.64 -14.27 -12.70
N ILE A 24 -5.97 -15.35 -12.29
CA ILE A 24 -6.19 -15.98 -10.98
C ILE A 24 -5.73 -15.04 -9.86
N GLY A 25 -6.49 -15.01 -8.75
CA GLY A 25 -6.23 -14.15 -7.60
C GLY A 25 -6.68 -12.71 -7.79
N ARG A 26 -7.42 -12.40 -8.84
CA ARG A 26 -7.91 -11.06 -9.15
C ARG A 26 -9.40 -11.05 -9.47
N ILE A 27 -10.03 -9.90 -9.26
CA ILE A 27 -11.36 -9.61 -9.81
C ILE A 27 -11.20 -9.37 -11.30
N ASN A 28 -11.95 -10.11 -12.09
CA ASN A 28 -12.01 -10.03 -13.54
C ASN A 28 -13.38 -9.55 -13.98
N ARG A 29 -13.45 -8.77 -15.05
CA ARG A 29 -14.69 -8.45 -15.73
C ARG A 29 -14.90 -9.47 -16.83
N LEU A 30 -15.89 -10.34 -16.66
CA LEU A 30 -16.15 -11.50 -17.51
C LEU A 30 -17.56 -11.45 -18.06
N GLN A 31 -17.82 -12.27 -19.08
CA GLN A 31 -19.12 -12.43 -19.70
C GLN A 31 -19.55 -13.90 -19.63
N ILE A 32 -20.84 -14.15 -19.38
CA ILE A 32 -21.42 -15.50 -19.41
C ILE A 32 -21.42 -16.00 -20.85
N ALA A 33 -20.61 -17.02 -21.13
CA ALA A 33 -20.52 -17.66 -22.45
C ALA A 33 -21.57 -18.75 -22.61
N ARG A 34 -21.82 -19.52 -21.56
CA ARG A 34 -22.81 -20.63 -21.57
C ARG A 34 -23.28 -20.95 -20.16
N LEU A 35 -24.47 -21.48 -20.06
CA LEU A 35 -25.07 -21.99 -18.83
C LEU A 35 -24.95 -23.52 -18.78
N SER A 36 -24.88 -24.09 -17.59
CA SER A 36 -24.83 -25.53 -17.32
C SER A 36 -25.56 -25.86 -16.02
N PRO A 37 -25.88 -27.15 -15.77
CA PRO A 37 -26.48 -27.56 -14.48
C PRO A 37 -25.61 -27.22 -13.26
N HIS A 38 -24.30 -27.10 -13.43
CA HIS A 38 -23.33 -26.79 -12.37
C HIS A 38 -23.10 -25.30 -12.15
N GLY A 39 -23.58 -24.43 -13.06
CA GLY A 39 -23.39 -22.98 -13.01
C GLY A 39 -23.18 -22.36 -14.39
N ALA A 40 -22.54 -21.19 -14.43
CA ALA A 40 -22.23 -20.47 -15.66
C ALA A 40 -20.74 -20.57 -15.99
N TYR A 41 -20.40 -20.70 -17.25
CA TYR A 41 -19.03 -20.56 -17.72
C TYR A 41 -18.78 -19.15 -18.19
N LEU A 42 -17.75 -18.54 -17.64
CA LEU A 42 -17.37 -17.15 -17.89
C LEU A 42 -16.15 -17.06 -18.78
N THR A 43 -16.15 -16.10 -19.72
CA THR A 43 -15.01 -15.78 -20.59
C THR A 43 -14.69 -14.29 -20.52
N LEU A 44 -13.59 -13.88 -21.14
CA LEU A 44 -13.29 -12.47 -21.36
C LEU A 44 -14.36 -11.84 -22.29
N GLU A 45 -14.66 -10.56 -22.07
CA GLU A 45 -15.55 -9.80 -22.97
C GLU A 45 -15.02 -9.86 -24.42
N SER A 46 -15.94 -9.97 -25.39
CA SER A 46 -15.60 -10.13 -26.82
C SER A 46 -14.65 -9.03 -27.34
N SER A 47 -14.85 -7.78 -26.93
CA SER A 47 -13.97 -6.66 -27.27
C SER A 47 -12.53 -6.81 -26.74
N ALA A 48 -12.37 -7.46 -25.59
CA ALA A 48 -11.04 -7.79 -25.04
C ALA A 48 -10.42 -8.97 -25.78
N ARG A 49 -11.24 -9.94 -26.22
CA ARG A 49 -10.83 -11.13 -26.95
C ARG A 49 -10.33 -10.80 -28.35
N GLU A 50 -11.05 -9.98 -29.14
CA GLU A 50 -10.62 -9.53 -30.47
C GLU A 50 -9.32 -8.75 -30.44
N THR A 51 -9.13 -7.89 -29.42
CA THR A 51 -7.87 -7.17 -29.21
C THR A 51 -6.72 -8.12 -28.90
N LEU A 52 -7.00 -9.27 -28.29
CA LEU A 52 -6.01 -10.29 -27.93
C LEU A 52 -5.66 -11.15 -29.15
N GLU A 53 -6.65 -11.62 -29.89
CA GLU A 53 -6.46 -12.41 -31.11
C GLU A 53 -5.70 -11.63 -32.18
N SER A 54 -6.02 -10.33 -32.37
CA SER A 54 -5.30 -9.46 -33.31
C SER A 54 -3.85 -9.19 -32.90
N LYS A 55 -3.49 -9.25 -31.59
CA LYS A 55 -2.11 -9.09 -31.11
C LYS A 55 -1.31 -10.39 -31.18
N VAL A 56 -1.96 -11.53 -30.99
CA VAL A 56 -1.34 -12.85 -31.14
C VAL A 56 -1.03 -13.13 -32.61
N CYS A 57 -1.96 -12.82 -33.52
CA CYS A 57 -1.75 -12.98 -34.95
C CYS A 57 -0.69 -12.05 -35.56
N LYS A 58 -0.45 -10.86 -34.96
CA LYS A 58 0.61 -9.95 -35.41
C LYS A 58 2.03 -10.27 -34.88
N GLY A 59 2.15 -11.22 -33.96
CA GLY A 59 3.42 -11.60 -33.35
C GLY A 59 3.95 -12.98 -33.76
N LEU A 60 3.21 -13.73 -34.55
CA LEU A 60 3.61 -15.06 -35.05
C LEU A 60 3.80 -14.97 -36.57
N ASP A 61 5.07 -14.93 -36.95
CA ASP A 61 5.45 -15.11 -38.37
C ASP A 61 5.06 -16.51 -38.77
N SER A 62 4.28 -16.65 -39.85
CA SER A 62 3.73 -17.92 -40.37
C SER A 62 4.76 -18.95 -40.77
N SER A 63 6.05 -18.60 -40.77
CA SER A 63 7.18 -19.51 -41.05
C SER A 63 7.61 -20.37 -39.85
N ALA A 64 7.12 -20.11 -38.63
CA ALA A 64 7.51 -20.86 -37.43
C ALA A 64 6.74 -22.16 -37.21
N TYR A 65 5.65 -22.38 -37.94
CA TYR A 65 4.81 -23.59 -37.79
C TYR A 65 5.32 -24.85 -38.51
N GLN A 66 6.35 -24.75 -39.35
CA GLN A 66 6.82 -25.88 -40.17
C GLN A 66 8.13 -26.53 -39.72
N ARG A 67 8.71 -26.13 -38.57
CA ARG A 67 9.96 -26.76 -38.07
C ARG A 67 9.90 -27.07 -36.59
N LEU A 68 9.03 -27.98 -36.18
CA LEU A 68 9.16 -28.67 -34.91
C LEU A 68 9.62 -30.11 -35.15
N ASP A 69 10.90 -30.24 -35.40
CA ASP A 69 11.59 -31.53 -35.36
C ASP A 69 12.01 -31.79 -33.89
N SER A 70 11.77 -33.02 -33.48
CA SER A 70 11.60 -33.47 -32.09
C SER A 70 12.90 -33.86 -31.39
N THR A 71 13.92 -33.00 -31.30
CA THR A 71 15.12 -33.37 -30.50
C THR A 71 15.96 -32.15 -30.10
N LYS A 72 15.50 -31.21 -29.31
CA LYS A 72 16.32 -30.39 -28.40
C LYS A 72 15.43 -29.31 -27.79
N SER A 73 14.89 -29.59 -26.61
CA SER A 73 14.14 -28.58 -25.83
C SER A 73 15.08 -27.56 -25.22
N PRO A 74 15.01 -26.27 -25.57
CA PRO A 74 15.52 -25.22 -24.71
C PRO A 74 14.53 -25.09 -23.54
N LYS A 75 15.04 -24.99 -22.31
CA LYS A 75 14.27 -24.74 -21.09
C LYS A 75 13.55 -23.38 -21.20
N LEU A 76 12.40 -23.35 -21.85
CA LEU A 76 11.47 -22.23 -21.71
C LEU A 76 10.93 -22.25 -20.27
N LYS A 77 11.08 -21.14 -19.56
CA LYS A 77 10.37 -20.88 -18.29
C LYS A 77 8.90 -21.13 -18.56
N ALA A 78 8.29 -22.06 -17.81
CA ALA A 78 6.89 -22.45 -17.95
C ALA A 78 6.01 -21.21 -17.86
N THR A 79 5.52 -20.75 -19.01
CA THR A 79 4.48 -19.73 -19.08
C THR A 79 3.20 -20.47 -18.78
N THR A 80 2.55 -20.18 -17.66
CA THR A 80 1.24 -20.72 -17.31
C THR A 80 0.31 -20.51 -18.52
N PRO A 81 -0.37 -21.55 -19.06
CA PRO A 81 -1.25 -21.40 -20.21
C PRO A 81 -2.33 -20.35 -19.89
N ALA A 82 -2.66 -19.49 -20.85
CA ALA A 82 -3.66 -18.48 -20.67
C ALA A 82 -5.02 -19.12 -20.37
N LEU A 83 -5.67 -18.70 -19.27
CA LEU A 83 -6.99 -19.17 -18.88
C LEU A 83 -8.03 -18.35 -19.65
N TYR A 84 -8.83 -19.00 -20.49
CA TYR A 84 -9.84 -18.35 -21.34
C TYR A 84 -11.27 -18.56 -20.87
N GLU A 85 -11.54 -19.62 -20.12
CA GLU A 85 -12.87 -19.95 -19.58
C GLU A 85 -12.74 -20.41 -18.14
N VAL A 86 -13.70 -20.04 -17.28
CA VAL A 86 -13.76 -20.42 -15.86
C VAL A 86 -15.20 -20.69 -15.43
N LEU A 87 -15.41 -21.72 -14.61
CA LEU A 87 -16.73 -22.03 -14.03
C LEU A 87 -17.05 -21.08 -12.88
N LEU A 88 -18.24 -20.46 -12.96
CA LEU A 88 -18.92 -19.80 -11.85
C LEU A 88 -19.96 -20.80 -11.29
N PRO A 89 -19.77 -21.41 -10.12
CA PRO A 89 -20.68 -22.36 -9.52
C PRO A 89 -22.10 -21.79 -9.35
N LYS A 90 -23.12 -22.62 -9.46
CA LYS A 90 -24.54 -22.22 -9.43
C LYS A 90 -24.90 -21.34 -8.22
N LYS A 91 -24.32 -21.61 -7.05
CA LYS A 91 -24.55 -20.83 -5.82
C LYS A 91 -24.10 -19.37 -5.90
N PHE A 92 -23.22 -19.04 -6.82
CA PHE A 92 -22.69 -17.69 -7.06
C PHE A 92 -23.28 -17.04 -8.31
N CYS A 93 -24.09 -17.76 -9.08
CA CYS A 93 -24.76 -17.20 -10.26
C CYS A 93 -25.88 -16.25 -9.85
N PRO A 94 -26.03 -15.09 -10.51
CA PRO A 94 -27.23 -14.27 -10.38
C PRO A 94 -28.50 -15.08 -10.72
N ALA A 95 -29.60 -14.83 -10.01
CA ALA A 95 -30.85 -15.60 -10.16
C ALA A 95 -31.45 -15.59 -11.59
N GLN A 96 -31.18 -14.55 -12.35
CA GLN A 96 -31.69 -14.37 -13.73
C GLN A 96 -30.54 -14.27 -14.75
N ALA A 97 -29.41 -14.97 -14.48
CA ALA A 97 -28.25 -14.95 -15.35
C ALA A 97 -28.57 -15.42 -16.78
N LYS A 98 -28.19 -14.64 -17.77
CA LYS A 98 -28.34 -14.94 -19.20
C LYS A 98 -26.99 -14.97 -19.90
N ILE A 99 -26.91 -15.71 -21.01
CA ILE A 99 -25.74 -15.68 -21.89
C ILE A 99 -25.55 -14.26 -22.38
N GLY A 100 -24.31 -13.76 -22.31
CA GLY A 100 -23.98 -12.39 -22.67
C GLY A 100 -23.90 -11.42 -21.47
N ASP A 101 -24.45 -11.77 -20.31
CA ASP A 101 -24.39 -10.92 -19.13
C ASP A 101 -22.95 -10.73 -18.63
N LYS A 102 -22.67 -9.50 -18.21
CA LYS A 102 -21.35 -9.12 -17.66
C LYS A 102 -21.31 -9.33 -16.16
N VAL A 103 -20.30 -10.02 -15.67
CA VAL A 103 -20.12 -10.37 -14.27
C VAL A 103 -18.72 -9.93 -13.80
N LEU A 104 -18.66 -9.25 -12.65
CA LEU A 104 -17.43 -9.07 -11.91
C LEU A 104 -17.24 -10.30 -11.02
N ALA A 105 -16.19 -11.07 -11.30
CA ALA A 105 -15.92 -12.30 -10.59
C ALA A 105 -14.47 -12.37 -10.14
N PHE A 106 -14.25 -12.77 -8.89
CA PHE A 106 -12.95 -13.14 -8.39
C PHE A 106 -12.64 -14.56 -8.82
N VAL A 107 -11.44 -14.79 -9.36
CA VAL A 107 -11.02 -16.12 -9.85
C VAL A 107 -9.93 -16.68 -8.95
N TYR A 108 -10.13 -17.88 -8.45
CA TYR A 108 -9.20 -18.59 -7.57
C TYR A 108 -9.17 -20.08 -7.91
N THR A 109 -8.44 -20.89 -7.16
CA THR A 109 -8.42 -22.35 -7.33
C THR A 109 -9.23 -23.06 -6.23
N ASP A 110 -10.04 -24.05 -6.62
CA ASP A 110 -10.78 -24.91 -5.70
C ASP A 110 -9.85 -25.90 -4.96
N SER A 111 -10.41 -26.84 -4.16
CA SER A 111 -9.66 -27.83 -3.42
C SER A 111 -8.93 -28.86 -4.32
N LEU A 112 -9.32 -28.96 -5.59
CA LEU A 112 -8.69 -29.81 -6.60
C LEU A 112 -7.74 -29.01 -7.51
N ASP A 113 -7.35 -27.81 -7.12
CA ASP A 113 -6.49 -26.88 -7.87
C ASP A 113 -7.06 -26.45 -9.23
N ARG A 114 -8.39 -26.60 -9.45
CA ARG A 114 -9.05 -26.15 -10.68
C ARG A 114 -9.46 -24.68 -10.55
N PRO A 115 -9.25 -23.85 -11.59
CA PRO A 115 -9.72 -22.47 -11.59
C PRO A 115 -11.25 -22.42 -11.49
N VAL A 116 -11.76 -21.61 -10.54
CA VAL A 116 -13.17 -21.33 -10.32
C VAL A 116 -13.40 -19.85 -10.06
N ALA A 117 -14.58 -19.36 -10.40
CA ALA A 117 -14.99 -17.99 -10.18
C ALA A 117 -15.98 -17.89 -9.01
N THR A 118 -16.00 -16.75 -8.35
CA THR A 118 -17.02 -16.38 -7.36
C THR A 118 -17.42 -14.92 -7.52
N THR A 119 -18.68 -14.61 -7.20
CA THR A 119 -19.16 -13.22 -7.07
C THR A 119 -18.95 -12.65 -5.67
N GLN A 120 -18.48 -13.47 -4.73
CA GLN A 120 -18.02 -12.96 -3.43
C GLN A 120 -16.79 -12.06 -3.63
N MET A 121 -16.73 -10.97 -2.87
CA MET A 121 -15.61 -10.04 -2.91
C MET A 121 -14.59 -10.42 -1.84
N PRO A 122 -13.34 -10.74 -2.22
CA PRO A 122 -12.31 -11.06 -1.24
C PRO A 122 -11.90 -9.81 -0.46
N LEU A 123 -11.40 -10.00 0.76
CA LEU A 123 -10.82 -8.93 1.57
C LEU A 123 -9.52 -8.35 0.97
N ALA A 124 -8.83 -9.13 0.13
CA ALA A 124 -7.67 -8.68 -0.64
C ALA A 124 -7.42 -9.57 -1.85
N GLN A 125 -6.70 -9.04 -2.82
CA GLN A 125 -6.36 -9.70 -4.07
C GLN A 125 -4.86 -10.04 -4.13
N CYS A 126 -4.48 -10.89 -5.07
CA CYS A 126 -3.09 -11.20 -5.36
C CYS A 126 -2.29 -9.91 -5.64
N GLY A 127 -1.15 -9.73 -4.99
CA GLY A 127 -0.33 -8.52 -5.08
C GLY A 127 -0.68 -7.43 -4.06
N GLU A 128 -1.60 -7.68 -3.14
CA GLU A 128 -2.01 -6.75 -2.10
C GLU A 128 -1.56 -7.22 -0.71
N VAL A 129 -1.49 -6.26 0.21
CA VAL A 129 -1.25 -6.50 1.63
C VAL A 129 -2.58 -6.36 2.37
N ALA A 130 -2.89 -7.31 3.23
CA ALA A 130 -4.06 -7.27 4.10
C ALA A 130 -3.73 -7.77 5.51
N VAL A 131 -4.58 -7.41 6.46
CA VAL A 131 -4.56 -7.98 7.82
C VAL A 131 -5.76 -8.90 7.95
N LEU A 132 -5.48 -10.20 7.95
CA LEU A 132 -6.48 -11.26 7.94
C LEU A 132 -6.56 -11.97 9.29
N ARG A 133 -7.75 -12.50 9.60
CA ARG A 133 -8.02 -13.28 10.83
C ARG A 133 -7.58 -14.73 10.65
N VAL A 134 -6.93 -15.29 11.65
CA VAL A 134 -6.58 -16.72 11.72
C VAL A 134 -7.84 -17.52 12.05
N VAL A 135 -8.21 -18.45 11.18
CA VAL A 135 -9.41 -19.31 11.33
C VAL A 135 -9.09 -20.80 11.49
N GLY A 136 -7.84 -21.18 11.21
CA GLY A 136 -7.39 -22.55 11.37
C GLY A 136 -5.88 -22.66 11.55
N GLN A 137 -5.42 -23.75 12.18
CA GLN A 137 -4.01 -24.00 12.44
C GLN A 137 -3.66 -25.43 12.11
N THR A 138 -2.47 -25.63 11.50
CA THR A 138 -1.91 -26.95 11.19
C THR A 138 -0.43 -26.97 11.55
N GLY A 139 0.22 -28.14 11.53
CA GLY A 139 1.65 -28.25 11.78
C GLY A 139 2.55 -27.45 10.84
N ASN A 140 2.07 -27.13 9.62
CA ASN A 140 2.84 -26.49 8.57
C ASN A 140 2.47 -25.02 8.34
N GLY A 141 1.49 -24.47 9.04
CA GLY A 141 1.03 -23.10 8.86
C GLY A 141 -0.36 -22.85 9.42
N VAL A 142 -0.94 -21.73 9.01
CA VAL A 142 -2.27 -21.30 9.45
C VAL A 142 -3.16 -20.99 8.27
N PHE A 143 -4.47 -21.09 8.46
CA PHE A 143 -5.49 -20.65 7.52
C PHE A 143 -6.02 -19.29 7.93
N LEU A 144 -6.18 -18.41 6.95
CA LEU A 144 -6.62 -17.03 7.15
C LEU A 144 -7.91 -16.81 6.36
N ASP A 145 -8.85 -16.10 6.99
CA ASP A 145 -10.12 -15.70 6.38
C ASP A 145 -9.88 -14.64 5.29
N LEU A 146 -10.11 -15.02 4.04
CA LEU A 146 -10.04 -14.09 2.90
C LEU A 146 -11.40 -13.47 2.54
N GLY A 147 -12.46 -13.80 3.29
CA GLY A 147 -13.83 -13.39 2.99
C GLY A 147 -14.48 -14.22 1.85
N LEU A 148 -13.96 -15.39 1.58
CA LEU A 148 -14.45 -16.35 0.59
C LEU A 148 -14.80 -17.68 1.26
N ASP A 149 -15.49 -18.57 0.55
CA ASP A 149 -15.78 -19.93 1.03
C ASP A 149 -14.51 -20.76 1.29
N LYS A 150 -13.38 -20.35 0.73
CA LYS A 150 -12.08 -21.01 0.91
C LYS A 150 -11.09 -20.07 1.58
N ASP A 151 -10.59 -20.50 2.73
CA ASP A 151 -9.53 -19.80 3.45
C ASP A 151 -8.20 -19.85 2.69
N ILE A 152 -7.37 -18.82 2.91
CA ILE A 152 -6.04 -18.76 2.33
C ILE A 152 -5.00 -19.32 3.30
N PHE A 153 -4.10 -20.16 2.78
CA PHE A 153 -3.04 -20.76 3.58
C PHE A 153 -1.81 -19.85 3.69
N MET A 154 -1.30 -19.69 4.91
CA MET A 154 -0.02 -19.03 5.21
C MET A 154 0.96 -20.07 5.77
N PRO A 155 1.98 -20.47 5.00
CA PRO A 155 3.03 -21.37 5.49
C PRO A 155 3.79 -20.74 6.67
N SER A 156 4.02 -21.51 7.74
CA SER A 156 4.79 -21.08 8.90
C SER A 156 5.52 -22.26 9.53
N LYS A 157 6.78 -22.06 9.91
CA LYS A 157 7.54 -23.01 10.73
C LYS A 157 7.13 -23.00 12.21
N THR A 158 6.44 -21.97 12.64
CA THR A 158 5.99 -21.77 14.02
C THR A 158 4.52 -21.35 14.06
N PRO A 159 3.57 -22.24 13.69
CA PRO A 159 2.15 -21.87 13.62
C PRO A 159 1.60 -21.43 14.99
N ALA A 160 2.10 -21.98 16.09
CA ALA A 160 1.70 -21.63 17.46
C ALA A 160 1.84 -20.13 17.81
N LYS A 161 2.63 -19.36 17.03
CA LYS A 161 2.73 -17.89 17.17
C LYS A 161 1.51 -17.14 16.67
N TYR A 162 0.58 -17.82 16.02
CA TYR A 162 -0.62 -17.24 15.42
C TYR A 162 -1.87 -17.91 15.98
N PRO A 163 -2.31 -17.52 17.19
CA PRO A 163 -3.51 -18.10 17.80
C PRO A 163 -4.75 -17.89 16.91
N LEU A 164 -5.75 -18.75 17.09
CA LEU A 164 -7.07 -18.55 16.48
C LEU A 164 -7.60 -17.16 16.81
N ASP A 165 -8.35 -16.58 15.91
CA ASP A 165 -8.92 -15.21 15.95
C ASP A 165 -7.89 -14.06 16.01
N SER A 166 -6.59 -14.36 16.09
CA SER A 166 -5.57 -13.31 15.95
C SER A 166 -5.53 -12.73 14.53
N ARG A 167 -5.07 -11.48 14.42
CA ARG A 167 -4.94 -10.78 13.15
C ARG A 167 -3.50 -10.76 12.67
N VAL A 168 -3.27 -11.14 11.43
CA VAL A 168 -1.93 -11.24 10.84
C VAL A 168 -1.86 -10.44 9.55
N ALA A 169 -0.88 -9.54 9.48
CA ALA A 169 -0.56 -8.83 8.25
C ALA A 169 0.18 -9.77 7.28
N VAL A 170 -0.30 -9.87 6.05
CA VAL A 170 0.21 -10.76 5.02
C VAL A 170 0.18 -10.11 3.64
N TYR A 171 1.06 -10.56 2.76
CA TYR A 171 1.05 -10.29 1.33
C TYR A 171 0.40 -11.47 0.61
N ILE A 172 -0.60 -11.19 -0.24
CA ILE A 172 -1.31 -12.21 -1.02
C ILE A 172 -0.58 -12.46 -2.33
N THR A 173 -0.27 -13.71 -2.64
CA THR A 173 0.42 -14.09 -3.87
C THR A 173 -0.05 -15.46 -4.37
N LEU A 174 0.49 -15.88 -5.50
CA LEU A 174 0.31 -17.24 -6.03
C LEU A 174 1.54 -18.09 -5.73
N ASP A 175 1.33 -19.36 -5.44
CA ASP A 175 2.39 -20.36 -5.39
C ASP A 175 2.76 -20.87 -6.81
N LYS A 176 3.65 -21.85 -6.90
CA LYS A 176 4.08 -22.46 -8.17
C LYS A 176 2.96 -23.20 -8.91
N SER A 177 1.92 -23.60 -8.20
CA SER A 177 0.73 -24.28 -8.74
C SER A 177 -0.43 -23.33 -9.01
N SER A 178 -0.19 -22.00 -9.01
CA SER A 178 -1.20 -20.95 -9.18
C SER A 178 -2.27 -20.92 -8.09
N ARG A 179 -2.01 -21.49 -6.91
CA ARG A 179 -2.88 -21.40 -5.74
C ARG A 179 -2.60 -20.11 -4.99
N LEU A 180 -3.65 -19.47 -4.47
CA LEU A 180 -3.49 -18.33 -3.57
C LEU A 180 -2.84 -18.76 -2.26
N ILE A 181 -1.77 -18.06 -1.88
CA ILE A 181 -1.10 -18.20 -0.59
C ILE A 181 -0.82 -16.83 0.02
N ALA A 182 -0.80 -16.80 1.35
CA ALA A 182 -0.40 -15.64 2.11
C ALA A 182 1.07 -15.74 2.53
N LYS A 183 1.81 -14.64 2.49
CA LYS A 183 3.20 -14.55 2.94
C LYS A 183 3.38 -13.52 4.02
N LYS A 184 4.11 -13.88 5.09
CA LYS A 184 4.44 -13.00 6.21
C LYS A 184 5.48 -11.94 5.84
N ASP A 185 6.41 -12.26 4.95
CA ASP A 185 7.42 -11.31 4.46
C ASP A 185 6.82 -10.33 3.45
N ILE A 186 6.22 -9.27 3.99
CA ILE A 186 5.58 -8.23 3.20
C ILE A 186 6.64 -7.34 2.53
N GLN A 187 7.70 -6.98 3.27
CA GLN A 187 8.66 -5.98 2.83
C GLN A 187 9.38 -6.37 1.53
N SER A 188 9.72 -7.64 1.34
CA SER A 188 10.39 -8.15 0.13
C SER A 188 9.53 -8.07 -1.14
N HIS A 189 8.21 -7.93 -0.97
CA HIS A 189 7.24 -7.84 -2.07
C HIS A 189 6.87 -6.40 -2.42
N LEU A 190 7.22 -5.43 -1.58
CA LEU A 190 6.98 -4.01 -1.83
C LEU A 190 8.11 -3.43 -2.69
N LEU A 191 7.74 -2.56 -3.62
CA LEU A 191 8.68 -1.95 -4.54
C LEU A 191 9.45 -0.80 -3.85
N PRO A 192 10.76 -0.64 -4.14
CA PRO A 192 11.47 0.57 -3.79
C PRO A 192 10.95 1.73 -4.67
N TYR A 193 10.73 2.89 -4.07
CA TYR A 193 10.33 4.07 -4.83
C TYR A 193 11.51 4.65 -5.61
N ARG A 194 11.42 4.70 -6.93
CA ARG A 194 12.48 5.22 -7.82
C ARG A 194 12.00 6.30 -8.78
N ALA A 195 10.72 6.65 -8.73
CA ALA A 195 10.13 7.67 -9.59
C ALA A 195 10.30 9.08 -9.00
N ARG A 196 10.07 10.14 -9.78
CA ARG A 196 10.22 11.55 -9.35
C ARG A 196 8.89 12.19 -8.93
N GLY A 197 7.90 11.43 -8.47
CA GLY A 197 6.56 11.95 -8.19
C GLY A 197 6.27 12.27 -6.71
N TYR A 198 7.11 11.81 -5.77
CA TYR A 198 6.93 12.06 -4.35
C TYR A 198 7.87 13.15 -3.86
N ALA A 199 7.30 14.34 -3.65
CA ALA A 199 7.98 15.45 -3.01
C ALA A 199 7.67 15.47 -1.50
N ARG A 200 8.54 16.07 -0.70
CA ARG A 200 8.30 16.35 0.72
C ARG A 200 6.98 17.11 0.90
N GLY A 201 6.17 16.66 1.84
CA GLY A 201 4.84 17.23 2.13
C GLY A 201 3.71 16.71 1.23
N LYS A 202 3.99 15.80 0.28
CA LYS A 202 2.91 15.15 -0.49
C LYS A 202 2.13 14.21 0.40
N LYS A 203 0.80 14.32 0.38
CA LYS A 203 -0.13 13.40 1.06
C LYS A 203 -0.22 12.09 0.27
N VAL A 204 -0.17 10.97 0.97
CA VAL A 204 -0.24 9.61 0.42
C VAL A 204 -1.15 8.73 1.26
N SER A 205 -1.75 7.70 0.68
CA SER A 205 -2.46 6.64 1.41
C SER A 205 -1.45 5.71 2.05
N ILE A 206 -1.73 5.25 3.28
CA ILE A 206 -0.91 4.29 4.00
C ILE A 206 -1.74 3.17 4.60
N LEU A 207 -1.18 1.96 4.61
CA LEU A 207 -1.73 0.79 5.30
C LEU A 207 -0.69 0.27 6.31
N PRO A 208 -0.87 0.49 7.63
CA PRO A 208 0.03 -0.05 8.66
C PRO A 208 0.00 -1.58 8.69
N PHE A 209 1.17 -2.23 8.71
CA PHE A 209 1.26 -3.69 8.74
C PHE A 209 2.19 -4.26 9.80
N SER A 210 3.06 -3.47 10.40
CA SER A 210 3.97 -3.92 11.46
C SER A 210 4.44 -2.74 12.31
N VAL A 211 4.72 -3.02 13.59
CA VAL A 211 5.29 -2.06 14.55
C VAL A 211 6.68 -2.56 14.95
N SER A 212 7.63 -1.65 15.06
CA SER A 212 9.00 -1.87 15.57
C SER A 212 9.43 -0.71 16.47
N ASP A 213 10.59 -0.84 17.13
CA ASP A 213 11.14 0.23 17.98
C ASP A 213 11.44 1.52 17.20
N LEU A 214 11.68 1.42 15.91
CA LEU A 214 11.92 2.58 15.03
C LEU A 214 10.64 3.28 14.61
N GLY A 215 9.55 2.54 14.45
CA GLY A 215 8.32 3.09 13.89
C GLY A 215 7.33 2.06 13.39
N VAL A 216 6.32 2.56 12.74
CA VAL A 216 5.28 1.77 12.09
C VAL A 216 5.62 1.58 10.62
N SER A 217 5.80 0.33 10.21
CA SER A 217 5.98 -0.05 8.81
C SER A 217 4.63 0.00 8.10
N VAL A 218 4.59 0.65 6.95
CA VAL A 218 3.36 0.87 6.19
C VAL A 218 3.56 0.55 4.70
N VAL A 219 2.48 0.12 4.06
CA VAL A 219 2.39 0.12 2.60
C VAL A 219 1.92 1.49 2.15
N VAL A 220 2.61 2.11 1.21
CA VAL A 220 2.28 3.44 0.66
C VAL A 220 1.70 3.26 -0.73
N ASP A 221 0.52 3.88 -0.98
CA ASP A 221 -0.22 3.82 -2.24
C ASP A 221 -0.31 2.39 -2.80
N SER A 222 -0.57 1.40 -1.92
CA SER A 222 -0.71 -0.04 -2.20
C SER A 222 0.52 -0.70 -2.87
N ARG A 223 1.69 -0.07 -2.87
CA ARG A 223 2.83 -0.52 -3.68
C ARG A 223 4.21 -0.39 -3.01
N TYR A 224 4.45 0.69 -2.27
CA TYR A 224 5.79 1.03 -1.79
C TYR A 224 5.94 0.80 -0.30
N TYR A 225 7.16 0.52 0.14
CA TYR A 225 7.48 0.45 1.56
C TYR A 225 7.68 1.84 2.15
N GLY A 226 7.05 2.08 3.29
CA GLY A 226 7.22 3.29 4.07
C GLY A 226 7.41 3.02 5.57
N LEU A 227 8.01 3.97 6.28
CA LEU A 227 8.18 3.97 7.71
C LEU A 227 7.67 5.29 8.29
N VAL A 228 6.74 5.19 9.23
CA VAL A 228 6.31 6.32 10.07
C VAL A 228 7.06 6.24 11.37
N TYR A 229 7.97 7.19 11.64
CA TYR A 229 8.78 7.19 12.86
C TYR A 229 7.95 7.46 14.11
N LEU A 230 8.29 6.75 15.20
CA LEU A 230 7.70 7.00 16.52
C LEU A 230 8.21 8.32 17.10
N PRO A 231 7.30 9.22 17.56
CA PRO A 231 7.69 10.34 18.41
C PRO A 231 8.32 9.85 19.70
N GLN A 232 9.26 10.63 20.28
CA GLN A 232 9.93 10.28 21.54
C GLN A 232 8.92 10.00 22.65
N SER A 233 7.88 10.83 22.76
CA SER A 233 6.80 10.68 23.75
C SER A 233 6.04 9.36 23.69
N VAL A 234 6.04 8.69 22.51
CA VAL A 234 5.42 7.38 22.32
C VAL A 234 6.40 6.26 22.60
N ARG A 235 7.69 6.42 22.21
CA ARG A 235 8.75 5.43 22.46
C ARG A 235 8.89 5.10 23.94
N ASP A 236 8.90 6.11 24.80
CA ASP A 236 9.15 5.95 26.23
C ASP A 236 7.96 5.25 26.95
N LYS A 237 6.79 5.23 26.32
CA LYS A 237 5.54 4.65 26.86
C LYS A 237 5.13 3.34 26.18
N GLN A 238 5.91 2.83 25.23
CA GLN A 238 5.55 1.68 24.41
C GLN A 238 5.54 0.39 25.23
N LYS A 239 4.36 -0.23 25.33
CA LYS A 239 4.18 -1.53 26.02
C LYS A 239 3.74 -2.65 25.06
N SER A 240 2.98 -2.32 24.01
CA SER A 240 2.52 -3.27 23.02
C SER A 240 2.40 -2.61 21.61
N PRO A 241 2.39 -3.40 20.52
CA PRO A 241 2.14 -2.89 19.17
C PRO A 241 0.80 -2.16 19.04
N GLU A 242 -0.25 -2.69 19.68
CA GLU A 242 -1.59 -2.11 19.64
C GLU A 242 -1.64 -0.75 20.34
N SER A 243 -1.02 -0.62 21.52
CA SER A 243 -0.95 0.64 22.26
C SER A 243 -0.16 1.71 21.48
N THR A 244 0.89 1.29 20.76
CA THR A 244 1.68 2.17 19.91
C THR A 244 0.86 2.70 18.73
N LEU A 245 0.15 1.82 18.03
CA LEU A 245 -0.72 2.21 16.92
C LEU A 245 -1.83 3.16 17.40
N ALA A 246 -2.50 2.85 18.51
CA ALA A 246 -3.53 3.68 19.10
C ALA A 246 -3.01 5.08 19.47
N ALA A 247 -1.83 5.17 20.11
CA ALA A 247 -1.19 6.43 20.45
C ALA A 247 -0.83 7.29 19.22
N MET A 248 -0.64 6.65 18.07
CA MET A 248 -0.40 7.33 16.79
C MET A 248 -1.67 7.60 15.98
N GLY A 249 -2.86 7.22 16.48
CA GLY A 249 -4.12 7.30 15.73
C GLY A 249 -4.14 6.38 14.49
N LEU A 250 -3.42 5.26 14.53
CA LEU A 250 -3.34 4.26 13.48
C LEU A 250 -3.98 2.95 13.92
N GLY A 251 -4.42 2.15 12.95
CA GLY A 251 -4.87 0.77 13.17
C GLY A 251 -4.16 -0.20 12.24
N LEU A 252 -3.84 -1.38 12.74
CA LEU A 252 -3.23 -2.43 11.93
C LEU A 252 -4.18 -2.85 10.80
N GLY A 253 -3.74 -2.71 9.55
CA GLY A 253 -4.55 -3.02 8.37
C GLY A 253 -5.69 -2.04 8.08
N LEU A 254 -5.75 -0.91 8.75
CA LEU A 254 -6.71 0.15 8.47
C LEU A 254 -6.06 1.23 7.62
N GLU A 255 -6.70 1.57 6.51
CA GLU A 255 -6.24 2.66 5.66
C GLU A 255 -6.22 3.99 6.42
N SER A 256 -5.16 4.74 6.22
CA SER A 256 -4.97 6.06 6.78
C SER A 256 -4.21 6.94 5.80
N SER A 257 -3.83 8.13 6.19
CA SER A 257 -3.03 9.02 5.36
C SER A 257 -1.80 9.54 6.11
N ALA A 258 -0.74 9.78 5.36
CA ALA A 258 0.49 10.37 5.88
C ALA A 258 1.09 11.33 4.84
N PHE A 259 2.14 12.04 5.24
CA PHE A 259 2.85 12.96 4.37
C PHE A 259 4.29 12.47 4.17
N ILE A 260 4.79 12.55 2.94
CA ILE A 260 6.19 12.24 2.64
C ILE A 260 7.09 13.23 3.38
N HIS A 261 7.93 12.71 4.26
CA HIS A 261 8.98 13.50 4.93
C HIS A 261 10.27 13.50 4.10
N ASN A 262 10.68 12.31 3.66
CA ASN A 262 11.89 12.11 2.87
C ASN A 262 11.77 10.84 2.01
N VAL A 263 12.54 10.80 0.93
CA VAL A 263 12.73 9.61 0.10
C VAL A 263 14.19 9.19 0.23
N ARG A 264 14.44 8.03 0.83
CA ARG A 264 15.80 7.52 1.03
C ARG A 264 16.44 7.07 -0.29
N LYS A 265 17.76 7.01 -0.33
CA LYS A 265 18.53 6.54 -1.49
C LYS A 265 18.19 5.08 -1.88
N ASP A 266 17.82 4.25 -0.91
CA ASP A 266 17.38 2.86 -1.11
C ASP A 266 15.93 2.73 -1.61
N GLY A 267 15.22 3.84 -1.76
CA GLY A 267 13.84 3.90 -2.22
C GLY A 267 12.80 3.68 -1.13
N LYS A 268 13.18 3.58 0.14
CA LYS A 268 12.24 3.58 1.26
C LYS A 268 11.71 4.97 1.53
N LEU A 269 10.42 5.06 1.86
CA LEU A 269 9.73 6.31 2.13
C LEU A 269 9.69 6.57 3.64
N GLU A 270 10.13 7.75 4.06
CA GLU A 270 10.00 8.23 5.43
C GLU A 270 8.77 9.14 5.51
N LEU A 271 7.89 8.88 6.46
CA LEU A 271 6.57 9.47 6.54
C LEU A 271 6.32 10.13 7.90
N VAL A 272 5.46 11.13 7.90
CA VAL A 272 4.90 11.77 9.11
C VAL A 272 3.38 11.81 8.99
N LEU A 273 2.68 11.63 10.12
CA LEU A 273 1.20 11.62 10.14
C LEU A 273 0.60 13.00 9.97
N HIS A 274 1.28 14.03 10.47
CA HIS A 274 0.85 15.41 10.33
C HIS A 274 1.81 16.15 9.41
N LYS A 275 1.28 17.05 8.62
CA LYS A 275 2.11 17.97 7.84
C LYS A 275 2.86 18.83 8.84
N ARG A 276 4.11 18.45 9.15
CA ARG A 276 5.01 19.33 9.92
C ARG A 276 5.35 20.51 9.00
N ASP A 277 4.64 21.60 9.15
CA ASP A 277 5.16 22.86 8.67
C ASP A 277 6.43 23.14 9.48
N ARG A 278 7.48 23.69 8.80
CA ARG A 278 8.70 24.14 9.52
C ARG A 278 8.37 25.13 10.64
N ALA A 279 7.20 25.74 10.58
CA ALA A 279 6.64 26.58 11.63
C ALA A 279 6.32 25.75 12.90
N ASP A 280 5.66 24.59 12.79
CA ASP A 280 5.31 23.75 13.94
C ASP A 280 6.56 23.23 14.70
N GLU A 281 7.62 22.87 13.99
CA GLU A 281 8.86 22.39 14.59
C GLU A 281 9.60 23.51 15.35
N SER A 282 9.62 24.71 14.75
CA SER A 282 10.19 25.91 15.38
C SER A 282 9.31 26.42 16.53
N ALA A 283 7.99 26.32 16.41
CA ALA A 283 7.05 26.69 17.47
C ALA A 283 7.15 25.74 18.67
N ALA A 284 7.21 24.44 18.44
CA ALA A 284 7.39 23.44 19.49
C ALA A 284 8.72 23.64 20.25
N LYS A 285 9.81 23.92 19.51
CA LYS A 285 11.10 24.22 20.11
C LYS A 285 11.08 25.50 20.95
N LEU A 286 10.45 26.55 20.44
CA LEU A 286 10.28 27.82 21.18
C LEU A 286 9.47 27.64 22.45
N LEU A 287 8.35 26.90 22.39
CA LEU A 287 7.53 26.57 23.57
C LEU A 287 8.31 25.78 24.61
N GLN A 288 9.14 24.81 24.17
CA GLN A 288 9.97 24.04 25.10
C GLN A 288 10.97 24.96 25.83
N VAL A 289 11.71 25.79 25.09
CA VAL A 289 12.67 26.74 25.69
C VAL A 289 11.98 27.76 26.61
N LEU A 290 10.78 28.23 26.25
CA LEU A 290 9.99 29.11 27.12
C LEU A 290 9.65 28.41 28.44
N ARG A 291 9.19 27.15 28.40
CA ARG A 291 8.86 26.37 29.61
C ARG A 291 10.09 26.15 30.49
N ASP A 292 11.22 25.83 29.89
CA ASP A 292 12.50 25.57 30.58
C ASP A 292 13.05 26.84 31.23
N ASN A 293 12.65 28.02 30.74
CA ASN A 293 13.05 29.33 31.27
C ASN A 293 11.91 30.05 32.08
N GLY A 294 11.02 29.29 32.71
CA GLY A 294 9.98 29.86 33.56
C GLY A 294 8.91 30.65 32.81
N GLY A 295 8.69 30.36 31.54
CA GLY A 295 7.64 30.99 30.73
C GLY A 295 8.00 32.33 30.09
N LYS A 296 9.24 32.83 30.29
CA LYS A 296 9.68 34.12 29.78
C LYS A 296 11.03 34.02 29.07
N LEU A 297 11.19 34.79 27.99
CA LEU A 297 12.42 34.86 27.22
C LEU A 297 12.69 36.31 26.80
N ALA A 298 13.85 36.84 27.15
CA ALA A 298 14.30 38.17 26.76
C ALA A 298 14.78 38.21 25.29
N VAL A 299 13.90 37.74 24.38
CA VAL A 299 14.14 37.75 22.94
C VAL A 299 13.00 38.52 22.28
N HIS A 300 13.36 39.49 21.45
CA HIS A 300 12.45 40.32 20.70
C HIS A 300 12.48 39.99 19.21
N TYR A 301 11.47 40.48 18.49
CA TYR A 301 11.36 40.33 17.06
C TYR A 301 12.60 40.85 16.29
N ASP A 302 13.27 41.85 16.87
CA ASP A 302 14.45 42.52 16.32
C ASP A 302 15.79 42.06 16.87
N SER A 303 15.79 41.10 17.80
CA SER A 303 17.02 40.52 18.35
C SER A 303 17.99 40.06 17.24
N SER A 304 19.29 40.19 17.48
CA SER A 304 20.31 39.80 16.50
C SER A 304 20.25 38.31 16.18
N PRO A 305 20.62 37.89 14.96
CA PRO A 305 20.65 36.48 14.57
C PRO A 305 21.52 35.61 15.49
N GLU A 306 22.59 36.18 16.04
CA GLU A 306 23.53 35.50 16.92
C GLU A 306 22.92 35.18 18.28
N ILE A 307 22.20 36.14 18.87
CA ILE A 307 21.46 35.96 20.15
C ILE A 307 20.34 34.89 19.94
N ILE A 308 19.62 34.96 18.83
CA ILE A 308 18.56 33.98 18.52
C ILE A 308 19.16 32.59 18.34
N LEU A 309 20.30 32.49 17.67
CA LEU A 309 20.95 31.20 17.44
C LEU A 309 21.51 30.61 18.74
N SER A 310 22.13 31.43 19.60
CA SER A 310 22.74 30.99 20.87
C SER A 310 21.69 30.56 21.90
N LEU A 311 20.59 31.33 22.04
CA LEU A 311 19.53 31.04 23.03
C LEU A 311 18.52 29.99 22.57
N LEU A 312 18.17 30.00 21.30
CA LEU A 312 17.08 29.18 20.77
C LEU A 312 17.57 28.09 19.79
N GLY A 313 18.83 28.14 19.36
CA GLY A 313 19.37 27.23 18.36
C GLY A 313 18.58 27.20 17.05
N MET A 314 18.04 28.36 16.63
CA MET A 314 17.26 28.51 15.41
C MET A 314 17.59 29.82 14.67
N SER A 315 17.27 29.88 13.39
CA SER A 315 17.47 31.10 12.60
C SER A 315 16.39 32.15 12.87
N LYS A 316 16.70 33.45 12.66
CA LYS A 316 15.73 34.55 12.78
C LYS A 316 14.46 34.34 11.94
N LYS A 317 14.59 33.72 10.74
CA LYS A 317 13.45 33.36 9.87
C LYS A 317 12.57 32.25 10.50
N ALA A 318 13.20 31.31 11.21
CA ALA A 318 12.48 30.25 11.94
C ALA A 318 11.75 30.80 13.15
N LEU A 319 12.41 31.68 13.93
CA LEU A 319 11.80 32.40 15.06
C LEU A 319 10.57 33.19 14.62
N LYS A 320 10.69 34.01 13.56
CA LYS A 320 9.56 34.79 13.04
C LYS A 320 8.33 33.95 12.68
N ARG A 321 8.54 32.77 12.09
CA ARG A 321 7.45 31.83 11.80
C ARG A 321 6.84 31.22 13.06
N ALA A 322 7.67 30.81 14.01
CA ALA A 322 7.24 30.26 15.27
C ALA A 322 6.41 31.27 16.07
N LEU A 323 6.85 32.52 16.13
CA LEU A 323 6.12 33.60 16.79
C LEU A 323 4.75 33.83 16.12
N SER A 324 4.68 33.91 14.78
CA SER A 324 3.41 34.10 14.08
C SER A 324 2.42 32.98 14.36
N ASP A 325 2.90 31.73 14.39
CA ASP A 325 2.08 30.56 14.66
C ASP A 325 1.58 30.52 16.11
N LEU A 326 2.47 30.74 17.09
CA LEU A 326 2.13 30.71 18.52
C LEU A 326 1.22 31.87 18.95
N LEU A 327 1.41 33.07 18.38
CA LEU A 327 0.52 34.21 18.57
C LEU A 327 -0.88 33.93 18.01
N ALA A 328 -0.98 33.35 16.81
CA ALA A 328 -2.25 32.96 16.20
C ALA A 328 -3.00 31.93 17.06
N ARG A 329 -2.27 31.01 17.72
CA ARG A 329 -2.80 30.03 18.66
C ARG A 329 -3.04 30.58 20.07
N LYS A 330 -2.73 31.84 20.33
CA LYS A 330 -2.85 32.52 21.65
C LYS A 330 -2.07 31.80 22.78
N LEU A 331 -0.94 31.18 22.45
CA LEU A 331 -0.10 30.47 23.41
C LEU A 331 1.02 31.34 24.00
N ILE A 332 1.33 32.45 23.34
CA ILE A 332 2.33 33.43 23.78
C ILE A 332 1.82 34.86 23.60
N ILE A 333 2.43 35.78 24.36
CA ILE A 333 2.31 37.23 24.16
C ILE A 333 3.70 37.83 23.94
N LEU A 334 3.75 38.95 23.22
CA LEU A 334 4.95 39.74 23.03
C LEU A 334 4.88 40.96 23.94
N ASN A 335 5.76 40.99 24.92
CA ASN A 335 5.86 42.13 25.84
C ASN A 335 7.06 42.98 25.40
N PRO A 336 6.89 44.28 25.11
CA PRO A 336 7.98 45.16 24.68
C PRO A 336 9.13 45.27 25.69
N GLN A 337 8.86 45.08 27.00
CA GLN A 337 9.87 45.21 28.05
C GLN A 337 10.52 43.89 28.45
N VAL A 338 9.80 42.77 28.32
CA VAL A 338 10.26 41.46 28.81
C VAL A 338 10.65 40.53 27.67
N GLY A 339 10.03 40.67 26.51
CA GLY A 339 10.24 39.79 25.35
C GLY A 339 9.05 38.87 25.07
N ILE A 340 9.28 37.58 24.97
CA ILE A 340 8.25 36.55 24.70
C ILE A 340 7.82 35.93 26.03
N GLU A 341 6.51 35.87 26.29
CA GLU A 341 5.94 35.24 27.48
C GLU A 341 4.88 34.19 27.09
N LEU A 342 4.77 33.12 27.89
CA LEU A 342 3.67 32.16 27.81
C LEU A 342 2.40 32.82 28.39
N VAL A 343 1.25 32.49 27.77
CA VAL A 343 -0.10 32.91 28.28
C VAL A 343 -0.53 32.00 29.42
#